data_c03994758c6c12bc703430d1428ce86a
#
_entry.id   c03994758c6c12bc703430d1428ce86a
#
_cell.length_a   1.000
_cell.length_b   1.000
_cell.length_c   1.000
_cell.angle_alpha   90.00
_cell.angle_beta   90.00
_cell.angle_gamma   90.00
#
_symmetry.space_group_name_H-M   'P 1'
#
loop_
_entity.id
_entity.type
_entity.pdbx_description
1 polymer ?
#
loop_
_entity_poly.entity_id
_entity_poly.type
_entity_poly.pdbx_seq_one_letter_code
_entity_poly.pdbx_strand_id
1 'polypeptide(L)'
;MNYYLNQSQSFSKTITEYDIYTFAGISGDFNPIHVNREKAKDSIFSGQIAHGILVSSFISTVIGMYLPGPGTIYLKQTLNFRKPVYIGDTITASVSIKEIEENKKIAKLYTIVTNQNNLMVLDGEAVVKLP
;
A
#
# COMPACT_ATOMS: atom_id res chain seq x y z
N MET A 1 -3.78 -8.87 -24.02
CA MET A 1 -2.66 -8.31 -23.27
C MET A 1 -1.85 -9.41 -22.66
N ASN A 2 -0.53 -9.23 -22.64
CA ASN A 2 0.38 -10.28 -22.25
C ASN A 2 0.87 -10.10 -20.82
N TYR A 3 0.20 -10.78 -19.90
CA TYR A 3 0.66 -10.87 -18.53
C TYR A 3 1.46 -12.16 -18.35
N TYR A 4 2.50 -12.12 -17.52
CA TYR A 4 3.33 -13.27 -17.27
C TYR A 4 3.76 -13.34 -15.80
N LEU A 5 4.10 -14.53 -15.35
CA LEU A 5 4.51 -14.76 -13.97
C LEU A 5 5.78 -13.98 -13.64
N ASN A 6 5.80 -13.41 -12.44
CA ASN A 6 6.86 -12.56 -11.91
C ASN A 6 7.00 -11.20 -12.60
N GLN A 7 6.09 -10.86 -13.52
CA GLN A 7 5.98 -9.49 -14.02
C GLN A 7 5.70 -8.57 -12.84
N SER A 8 6.42 -7.45 -12.75
CA SER A 8 6.32 -6.57 -11.59
C SER A 8 6.33 -5.09 -11.99
N GLN A 9 5.74 -4.28 -11.12
CA GLN A 9 5.75 -2.82 -11.20
C GLN A 9 5.78 -2.24 -9.81
N SER A 10 6.23 -1.00 -9.69
CA SER A 10 6.29 -0.32 -8.40
C SER A 10 5.98 1.17 -8.53
N PHE A 11 5.72 1.79 -7.38
CA PHE A 11 5.44 3.21 -7.24
C PHE A 11 6.01 3.68 -5.91
N SER A 12 6.72 4.79 -5.93
CA SER A 12 7.33 5.37 -4.73
C SER A 12 6.72 6.71 -4.39
N LYS A 13 6.60 7.00 -3.10
CA LYS A 13 6.08 8.26 -2.61
C LYS A 13 6.67 8.57 -1.23
N THR A 14 7.01 9.83 -1.02
CA THR A 14 7.35 10.33 0.31
C THR A 14 6.08 10.70 1.05
N ILE A 15 5.88 10.16 2.24
CA ILE A 15 4.70 10.41 3.06
C ILE A 15 4.84 11.75 3.76
N THR A 16 3.85 12.62 3.56
CA THR A 16 3.82 13.97 4.13
C THR A 16 2.72 14.11 5.17
N GLU A 17 2.80 15.17 5.98
CA GLU A 17 1.69 15.53 6.89
C GLU A 17 0.39 15.73 6.11
N TYR A 18 0.49 16.35 4.94
CA TYR A 18 -0.67 16.58 4.09
C TYR A 18 -1.37 15.26 3.74
N ASP A 19 -0.60 14.23 3.41
CA ASP A 19 -1.14 12.92 3.08
C ASP A 19 -1.92 12.33 4.26
N ILE A 20 -1.34 12.39 5.46
CA ILE A 20 -1.93 11.84 6.67
C ILE A 20 -3.21 12.58 7.04
N TYR A 21 -3.17 13.92 7.04
CA TYR A 21 -4.33 14.72 7.42
C TYR A 21 -5.45 14.66 6.38
N THR A 22 -5.09 14.57 5.11
CA THR A 22 -6.06 14.39 4.03
C THR A 22 -6.75 13.03 4.17
N PHE A 23 -5.99 11.98 4.42
CA PHE A 23 -6.55 10.65 4.62
C PHE A 23 -7.46 10.59 5.85
N ALA A 24 -7.04 11.22 6.94
CA ALA A 24 -7.88 11.33 8.14
C ALA A 24 -9.21 12.02 7.83
N GLY A 25 -9.17 13.09 7.03
CA GLY A 25 -10.38 13.81 6.61
C GLY A 25 -11.28 12.98 5.72
N ILE A 26 -10.71 12.18 4.82
CA ILE A 26 -11.48 11.35 3.91
C ILE A 26 -12.09 10.15 4.64
N SER A 27 -11.31 9.49 5.50
CA SER A 27 -11.71 8.24 6.15
C SER A 27 -12.47 8.43 7.46
N GLY A 28 -12.29 9.59 8.11
CA GLY A 28 -12.78 9.81 9.47
C GLY A 28 -11.89 9.21 10.56
N ASP A 29 -10.73 8.67 10.21
CA ASP A 29 -9.80 8.08 11.18
C ASP A 29 -8.86 9.15 11.73
N PHE A 30 -9.30 9.80 12.81
CA PHE A 30 -8.53 10.82 13.53
C PHE A 30 -7.84 10.25 14.76
N ASN A 31 -7.42 9.00 14.73
CA ASN A 31 -6.68 8.42 15.84
C ASN A 31 -5.49 9.32 16.19
N PRO A 32 -5.34 9.71 17.47
CA PRO A 32 -4.28 10.64 17.89
C PRO A 32 -2.86 10.25 17.48
N ILE A 33 -2.55 8.97 17.33
CA ILE A 33 -1.22 8.56 16.89
C ILE A 33 -0.89 9.04 15.46
N HIS A 34 -1.91 9.40 14.69
CA HIS A 34 -1.72 9.92 13.33
C HIS A 34 -1.77 11.44 13.31
N VAL A 35 -2.67 12.07 14.06
CA VAL A 35 -3.00 13.49 13.87
C VAL A 35 -2.63 14.38 15.06
N ASN A 36 -2.20 13.83 16.18
CA ASN A 36 -1.88 14.61 17.37
C ASN A 36 -0.40 14.42 17.74
N ARG A 37 0.42 15.42 17.42
CA ARG A 37 1.86 15.37 17.63
C ARG A 37 2.25 15.11 19.08
N GLU A 38 1.58 15.77 20.01
CA GLU A 38 1.90 15.61 21.43
C GLU A 38 1.54 14.21 21.97
N LYS A 39 0.39 13.69 21.57
CA LYS A 39 -0.02 12.34 21.95
C LYS A 39 0.87 11.29 21.30
N ALA A 40 1.19 11.47 20.02
CA ALA A 40 2.02 10.52 19.27
C ALA A 40 3.44 10.45 19.83
N LYS A 41 3.97 11.58 20.27
CA LYS A 41 5.31 11.66 20.90
C LYS A 41 5.43 10.72 22.10
N ASP A 42 4.37 10.60 22.89
CA ASP A 42 4.35 9.77 24.09
C ASP A 42 3.92 8.32 23.82
N SER A 43 3.64 7.99 22.55
CA SER A 43 3.28 6.62 22.16
C SER A 43 4.52 5.74 22.02
N ILE A 44 4.29 4.43 21.84
CA ILE A 44 5.37 3.47 21.57
C ILE A 44 6.15 3.81 20.30
N PHE A 45 5.58 4.64 19.41
CA PHE A 45 6.22 5.03 18.15
C PHE A 45 7.08 6.29 18.28
N SER A 46 6.96 7.04 19.37
CA SER A 46 7.70 8.28 19.63
C SER A 46 7.49 9.38 18.58
N GLY A 47 6.40 9.33 17.85
CA GLY A 47 6.06 10.32 16.83
C GLY A 47 4.84 9.91 16.03
N GLN A 48 4.36 10.84 15.19
CA GLN A 48 3.22 10.58 14.34
C GLN A 48 3.56 9.56 13.25
N ILE A 49 2.67 8.59 13.09
CA ILE A 49 2.80 7.57 12.04
C ILE A 49 1.64 7.68 11.06
N ALA A 50 1.88 7.23 9.85
CA ALA A 50 0.84 7.14 8.83
C ALA A 50 -0.14 6.01 9.18
N HIS A 51 -1.40 6.19 8.76
CA HIS A 51 -2.38 5.11 8.83
C HIS A 51 -1.85 3.94 7.97
N GLY A 52 -1.88 2.73 8.53
CA GLY A 52 -1.47 1.55 7.77
C GLY A 52 -2.28 1.41 6.47
N ILE A 53 -3.58 1.69 6.53
CA ILE A 53 -4.45 1.63 5.35
C ILE A 53 -4.06 2.68 4.31
N LEU A 54 -3.64 3.88 4.72
CA LEU A 54 -3.11 4.87 3.78
C LEU A 54 -1.90 4.31 3.05
N VAL A 55 -0.96 3.73 3.78
CA VAL A 55 0.24 3.13 3.19
C VAL A 55 -0.14 2.02 2.22
N SER A 56 -1.09 1.16 2.59
CA SER A 56 -1.56 0.09 1.71
C SER A 56 -2.26 0.60 0.45
N SER A 57 -2.81 1.81 0.48
CA SER A 57 -3.52 2.37 -0.67
C SER A 57 -2.61 2.54 -1.90
N PHE A 58 -1.30 2.65 -1.70
CA PHE A 58 -0.34 2.77 -2.81
C PHE A 58 -0.17 1.46 -3.57
N ILE A 59 -0.54 0.33 -2.97
CA ILE A 59 -0.67 -0.94 -3.71
C ILE A 59 -1.77 -0.80 -4.76
N SER A 60 -2.89 -0.18 -4.41
CA SER A 60 -3.97 0.09 -5.35
C SER A 60 -3.51 0.98 -6.51
N THR A 61 -2.62 1.93 -6.24
CA THR A 61 -2.03 2.76 -7.29
C THR A 61 -1.31 1.90 -8.33
N VAL A 62 -0.47 0.98 -7.86
CA VAL A 62 0.27 0.09 -8.78
C VAL A 62 -0.69 -0.79 -9.57
N ILE A 63 -1.65 -1.40 -8.88
CA ILE A 63 -2.61 -2.33 -9.52
C ILE A 63 -3.47 -1.60 -10.55
N GLY A 64 -3.99 -0.44 -10.21
CA GLY A 64 -4.93 0.28 -11.06
C GLY A 64 -4.29 1.04 -12.20
N MET A 65 -3.05 1.51 -12.00
CA MET A 65 -2.39 2.38 -12.98
C MET A 65 -1.31 1.68 -13.80
N TYR A 66 -0.68 0.63 -13.26
CA TYR A 66 0.51 0.06 -13.88
C TYR A 66 0.44 -1.45 -14.14
N LEU A 67 0.05 -2.27 -13.13
CA LEU A 67 0.04 -3.73 -13.28
C LEU A 67 -1.06 -4.37 -12.43
N PRO A 68 -2.10 -4.94 -13.00
CA PRO A 68 -2.39 -5.09 -14.44
C PRO A 68 -2.78 -3.79 -15.14
N GLY A 69 -3.08 -2.71 -14.40
CA GLY A 69 -3.37 -1.41 -14.98
C GLY A 69 -4.85 -1.12 -15.16
N PRO A 70 -5.17 -0.06 -15.94
CA PRO A 70 -6.55 0.40 -16.08
C PRO A 70 -7.51 -0.70 -16.53
N GLY A 71 -8.67 -0.74 -15.89
CA GLY A 71 -9.68 -1.76 -16.14
C GLY A 71 -9.63 -2.95 -15.17
N THR A 72 -8.58 -3.04 -14.37
CA THR A 72 -8.46 -4.07 -13.33
C THR A 72 -9.54 -3.89 -12.27
N ILE A 73 -10.15 -5.00 -11.85
CA ILE A 73 -11.11 -4.98 -10.76
C ILE A 73 -10.48 -5.65 -9.54
N TYR A 74 -10.42 -4.91 -8.44
CA TYR A 74 -9.89 -5.38 -7.17
C TYR A 74 -10.92 -6.30 -6.51
N LEU A 75 -10.55 -7.55 -6.22
CA LEU A 75 -11.46 -8.53 -5.61
C LEU A 75 -11.11 -8.83 -4.16
N LYS A 76 -9.82 -8.86 -3.83
CA LYS A 76 -9.38 -9.25 -2.48
C LYS A 76 -7.99 -8.66 -2.21
N GLN A 77 -7.76 -8.29 -0.96
CA GLN A 77 -6.45 -7.90 -0.48
C GLN A 77 -6.28 -8.40 0.95
N THR A 78 -5.20 -9.12 1.21
CA THR A 78 -4.74 -9.39 2.57
C THR A 78 -3.62 -8.43 2.90
N LEU A 79 -3.49 -8.06 4.17
CA LEU A 79 -2.49 -7.11 4.64
C LEU A 79 -1.92 -7.57 5.98
N ASN A 80 -0.61 -7.53 6.09
CA ASN A 80 0.11 -7.70 7.35
C ASN A 80 0.91 -6.42 7.58
N PHE A 81 0.61 -5.70 8.65
CA PHE A 81 1.31 -4.45 9.01
C PHE A 81 2.48 -4.81 9.91
N ARG A 82 3.70 -4.58 9.43
CA ARG A 82 4.90 -5.08 10.10
C ARG A 82 5.72 -3.99 10.78
N LYS A 83 5.75 -2.77 10.20
CA LYS A 83 6.50 -1.65 10.77
C LYS A 83 5.77 -0.34 10.53
N PRO A 84 5.90 0.64 11.45
CA PRO A 84 5.28 1.94 11.26
C PRO A 84 5.97 2.72 10.13
N VAL A 85 5.19 3.61 9.52
CA VAL A 85 5.71 4.57 8.53
C VAL A 85 5.56 5.96 9.13
N TYR A 86 6.65 6.69 9.20
CA TYR A 86 6.71 8.03 9.78
C TYR A 86 6.58 9.10 8.70
N ILE A 87 6.20 10.31 9.12
CA ILE A 87 6.23 11.47 8.25
C ILE A 87 7.66 11.62 7.70
N GLY A 88 7.77 11.79 6.38
CA GLY A 88 9.07 11.92 5.72
C GLY A 88 9.65 10.62 5.19
N ASP A 89 9.10 9.46 5.60
CA ASP A 89 9.51 8.20 5.01
C ASP A 89 9.11 8.14 3.53
N THR A 90 9.97 7.56 2.72
CA THR A 90 9.68 7.30 1.32
C THR A 90 9.38 5.81 1.16
N ILE A 91 8.14 5.52 0.83
CA ILE A 91 7.70 4.13 0.65
C ILE A 91 7.69 3.77 -0.83
N THR A 92 7.89 2.48 -1.09
CA THR A 92 7.78 1.91 -2.42
C THR A 92 6.82 0.73 -2.36
N ALA A 93 5.70 0.86 -3.06
CA ALA A 93 4.75 -0.23 -3.22
C ALA A 93 5.12 -1.01 -4.47
N SER A 94 5.22 -2.32 -4.34
CA SER A 94 5.59 -3.22 -5.45
C SER A 94 4.57 -4.33 -5.57
N VAL A 95 4.23 -4.67 -6.81
CA VAL A 95 3.26 -5.72 -7.13
C VAL A 95 3.90 -6.64 -8.15
N SER A 96 3.78 -7.94 -7.92
CA SER A 96 4.24 -8.95 -8.88
C SER A 96 3.17 -10.03 -9.08
N ILE A 97 3.08 -10.54 -10.30
CA ILE A 97 2.09 -11.56 -10.66
C ILE A 97 2.59 -12.93 -10.20
N LYS A 98 1.80 -13.60 -9.35
CA LYS A 98 2.10 -14.92 -8.80
C LYS A 98 1.42 -16.05 -9.55
N GLU A 99 0.15 -15.85 -9.89
CA GLU A 99 -0.69 -16.85 -10.55
C GLU A 99 -1.62 -16.16 -11.53
N ILE A 100 -1.90 -16.83 -12.63
CA ILE A 100 -2.88 -16.38 -13.62
C ILE A 100 -3.80 -17.55 -13.92
N GLU A 101 -5.10 -17.32 -13.75
CA GLU A 101 -6.12 -18.27 -14.16
C GLU A 101 -6.81 -17.69 -15.39
N GLU A 102 -6.32 -18.10 -16.58
CA GLU A 102 -6.70 -17.48 -17.84
C GLU A 102 -8.20 -17.63 -18.15
N ASN A 103 -8.79 -18.78 -17.83
CA ASN A 103 -10.20 -19.03 -18.12
C ASN A 103 -11.12 -18.05 -17.42
N LYS A 104 -10.79 -17.63 -16.21
CA LYS A 104 -11.58 -16.69 -15.43
C LYS A 104 -11.05 -15.26 -15.50
N LYS A 105 -9.90 -15.07 -16.13
CA LYS A 105 -9.17 -13.79 -16.15
C LYS A 105 -8.89 -13.27 -14.73
N ILE A 106 -8.49 -14.18 -13.84
CA ILE A 106 -8.16 -13.87 -12.44
C ILE A 106 -6.65 -13.99 -12.28
N ALA A 107 -6.06 -13.02 -11.58
CA ALA A 107 -4.65 -13.09 -11.21
C ALA A 107 -4.50 -12.94 -9.70
N LYS A 108 -3.54 -13.67 -9.13
CA LYS A 108 -3.08 -13.47 -7.76
C LYS A 108 -1.77 -12.72 -7.81
N LEU A 109 -1.68 -11.66 -7.01
CA LEU A 109 -0.54 -10.75 -6.99
C LEU A 109 0.10 -10.78 -5.61
N TYR A 110 1.42 -10.81 -5.57
CA TYR A 110 2.17 -10.55 -4.35
C TYR A 110 2.34 -9.05 -4.23
N THR A 111 2.07 -8.51 -3.03
CA THR A 111 2.11 -7.08 -2.78
C THR A 111 2.99 -6.79 -1.57
N ILE A 112 3.87 -5.79 -1.68
CA ILE A 112 4.80 -5.43 -0.62
C ILE A 112 5.02 -3.92 -0.65
N VAL A 113 5.18 -3.34 0.54
CA VAL A 113 5.61 -1.95 0.67
C VAL A 113 6.87 -1.93 1.54
N THR A 114 7.89 -1.25 1.05
CA THR A 114 9.15 -1.06 1.77
C THR A 114 9.39 0.42 2.00
N ASN A 115 10.22 0.75 3.00
CA ASN A 115 10.64 2.13 3.23
C ASN A 115 11.98 2.42 2.53
N GLN A 116 12.54 3.60 2.73
CA GLN A 116 13.81 4.04 2.12
C GLN A 116 15.02 3.19 2.53
N ASN A 117 14.91 2.44 3.61
CA ASN A 117 15.96 1.54 4.09
C ASN A 117 15.73 0.10 3.64
N ASN A 118 14.83 -0.12 2.69
CA ASN A 118 14.44 -1.44 2.18
C ASN A 118 13.85 -2.36 3.25
N LEU A 119 13.32 -1.79 4.33
CA LEU A 119 12.60 -2.56 5.34
C LEU A 119 11.17 -2.76 4.90
N MET A 120 10.69 -3.98 5.01
CA MET A 120 9.28 -4.30 4.72
C MET A 120 8.39 -3.67 5.79
N VAL A 121 7.53 -2.75 5.38
CA VAL A 121 6.57 -2.11 6.29
C VAL A 121 5.22 -2.82 6.26
N LEU A 122 4.83 -3.37 5.14
CA LEU A 122 3.67 -4.25 5.04
C LEU A 122 3.79 -5.18 3.83
N ASP A 123 3.05 -6.27 3.86
CA ASP A 123 2.94 -7.18 2.74
C ASP A 123 1.55 -7.84 2.72
N GLY A 124 1.28 -8.57 1.67
CA GLY A 124 0.04 -9.32 1.50
C GLY A 124 -0.12 -9.83 0.09
N GLU A 125 -1.31 -10.33 -0.19
CA GLU A 125 -1.67 -10.83 -1.52
C GLU A 125 -2.95 -10.16 -1.98
N ALA A 126 -3.01 -9.86 -3.27
CA ALA A 126 -4.20 -9.35 -3.92
C ALA A 126 -4.74 -10.38 -4.90
N VAL A 127 -6.06 -10.38 -5.06
CA VAL A 127 -6.72 -11.11 -6.14
C VAL A 127 -7.47 -10.08 -6.97
N VAL A 128 -7.25 -10.11 -8.27
CA VAL A 128 -7.84 -9.13 -9.18
C VAL A 128 -8.42 -9.83 -10.40
N LYS A 129 -9.42 -9.19 -11.01
CA LYS A 129 -9.88 -9.56 -12.34
C LYS A 129 -9.11 -8.73 -13.35
N LEU A 130 -8.47 -9.40 -14.29
CA LEU A 130 -7.71 -8.75 -15.36
C LEU A 130 -8.62 -7.95 -16.30
N PRO A 131 -8.12 -6.83 -16.84
CA PRO A 131 -8.89 -6.02 -17.79
C PRO A 131 -9.25 -6.78 -19.05
#